data_e197cea24a0ac945cbaba7995ced5fe1
#
_entry.id   e197cea24a0ac945cbaba7995ced5fe1
#
_cell.length_a   1.000
_cell.length_b   1.000
_cell.length_c   1.000
_cell.angle_alpha   90.00
_cell.angle_beta   90.00
_cell.angle_gamma   90.00
#
_symmetry.space_group_name_H-M   'P 1'
#
loop_
_entity.id
_entity.type
_entity.pdbx_description
1 polymer ?
#
loop_
_entity_poly.entity_id
_entity_poly.type
_entity_poly.pdbx_seq_one_letter_code
_entity_poly.pdbx_strand_id
1 'polypeptide(L)'
;MAASETNRKSIDLPMEVSNTILQKTQETSIVMQLAQQIALPGRGVVVPVITGDPKPAWVGETEKKPVSHPTMATKKMQAYKMAVIVPFSMEFLRDNAALYSQLAARIPLVLANEFDATVFGRTTAPGENFDQLKACTAVDIETDPYKGFVTSELDIAENDGLMNGIALSPQGRAMLLEAVDGNKRPLFIDSIAASAIPTILGHPTYSSKNAYTTGTPAVLGYTGDWTKAVYGVVNAIDMAVSDTATITDGSTQINLWERNMVAIRAEMEIGFRADLTVFNRLTGKSA
;
A
#
# COMPACT_ATOMS: atom_id res chain seq x y z
N MET A 1 20.05 -47.09 4.99
CA MET A 1 20.64 -45.74 4.79
C MET A 1 19.70 -44.78 5.44
N ALA A 2 20.08 -44.24 6.60
CA ALA A 2 19.26 -43.28 7.32
C ALA A 2 19.36 -41.92 6.61
N ALA A 3 18.19 -41.34 6.27
CA ALA A 3 18.12 -39.99 5.75
C ALA A 3 18.63 -39.02 6.82
N SER A 4 19.67 -38.26 6.49
CA SER A 4 20.19 -37.20 7.31
C SER A 4 19.10 -36.13 7.46
N GLU A 5 18.50 -36.04 8.63
CA GLU A 5 17.67 -34.91 8.99
C GLU A 5 18.51 -33.65 8.97
N THR A 6 18.33 -32.82 7.96
CA THR A 6 18.91 -31.50 7.87
C THR A 6 18.31 -30.66 9.00
N ASN A 7 19.10 -30.43 10.01
CA ASN A 7 18.75 -29.64 11.20
C ASN A 7 18.55 -28.17 10.75
N ARG A 8 17.37 -27.85 10.28
CA ARG A 8 16.95 -26.46 10.03
C ARG A 8 16.75 -25.80 11.38
N LYS A 9 17.76 -25.11 11.87
CA LYS A 9 17.55 -24.13 12.93
C LYS A 9 16.78 -22.95 12.32
N SER A 10 15.46 -23.09 12.23
CA SER A 10 14.59 -21.95 12.15
C SER A 10 14.64 -21.27 13.52
N ILE A 11 15.19 -20.09 13.59
CA ILE A 11 15.00 -19.25 14.77
C ILE A 11 13.58 -18.71 14.62
N ASP A 12 12.61 -19.38 15.23
CA ASP A 12 11.29 -18.82 15.41
C ASP A 12 11.45 -17.55 16.24
N LEU A 13 11.22 -16.40 15.59
CA LEU A 13 11.15 -15.15 16.31
C LEU A 13 9.94 -15.21 17.28
N PRO A 14 10.11 -14.78 18.53
CA PRO A 14 8.98 -14.65 19.42
C PRO A 14 7.84 -13.86 18.75
N MET A 15 6.60 -14.28 18.96
CA MET A 15 5.41 -13.66 18.36
C MET A 15 5.36 -12.13 18.61
N GLU A 16 5.90 -11.67 19.74
CA GLU A 16 6.04 -10.25 20.09
C GLU A 16 6.94 -9.47 19.12
N VAL A 17 8.05 -10.07 18.69
CA VAL A 17 8.99 -9.42 17.72
C VAL A 17 8.35 -9.33 16.34
N SER A 18 7.70 -10.40 15.90
CA SER A 18 6.97 -10.43 14.63
C SER A 18 5.85 -9.38 14.59
N ASN A 19 5.08 -9.26 15.67
CA ASN A 19 4.03 -8.23 15.78
C ASN A 19 4.59 -6.81 15.79
N THR A 20 5.72 -6.58 16.47
CA THR A 20 6.37 -5.26 16.48
C THR A 20 6.85 -4.85 15.08
N ILE A 21 7.37 -5.79 14.30
CA ILE A 21 7.81 -5.54 12.91
C ILE A 21 6.59 -5.23 12.03
N LEU A 22 5.50 -5.96 12.19
CA LEU A 22 4.26 -5.69 11.46
C LEU A 22 3.69 -4.32 11.79
N GLN A 23 3.66 -3.92 13.07
CA GLN A 23 3.22 -2.58 13.48
C GLN A 23 4.06 -1.48 12.82
N LYS A 24 5.38 -1.61 12.83
CA LYS A 24 6.27 -0.65 12.15
C LYS A 24 6.05 -0.61 10.63
N THR A 25 5.72 -1.74 10.02
CA THR A 25 5.38 -1.80 8.60
C THR A 25 4.09 -1.04 8.33
N GLN A 26 3.07 -1.22 9.16
CA GLN A 26 1.79 -0.50 9.08
C GLN A 26 1.96 1.02 9.30
N GLU A 27 2.77 1.41 10.29
CA GLU A 27 3.06 2.83 10.55
C GLU A 27 3.81 3.52 9.40
N THR A 28 4.56 2.78 8.59
CA THR A 28 5.35 3.32 7.47
C THR A 28 4.57 3.32 6.17
N SER A 29 3.75 2.30 5.92
CA SER A 29 2.94 2.19 4.72
C SER A 29 1.76 3.14 4.78
N ILE A 30 1.66 4.06 3.83
CA ILE A 30 0.51 4.97 3.72
C ILE A 30 -0.75 4.22 3.34
N VAL A 31 -0.65 3.22 2.47
CA VAL A 31 -1.79 2.38 2.11
C VAL A 31 -2.35 1.64 3.32
N MET A 32 -1.48 1.08 4.18
CA MET A 32 -1.93 0.38 5.39
C MET A 32 -2.52 1.32 6.46
N GLN A 33 -2.12 2.60 6.47
CA GLN A 33 -2.70 3.61 7.35
C GLN A 33 -4.08 4.07 6.91
N LEU A 34 -4.32 4.12 5.60
CA LEU A 34 -5.55 4.64 5.02
C LEU A 34 -6.60 3.55 4.79
N ALA A 35 -6.18 2.38 4.29
CA ALA A 35 -7.07 1.27 3.95
C ALA A 35 -7.43 0.43 5.18
N GLN A 36 -8.57 -0.26 5.10
CA GLN A 36 -9.03 -1.12 6.18
C GLN A 36 -8.31 -2.47 6.17
N GLN A 37 -7.89 -2.93 7.34
CA GLN A 37 -7.33 -4.26 7.50
C GLN A 37 -8.43 -5.32 7.67
N ILE A 38 -8.32 -6.42 6.93
CA ILE A 38 -9.18 -7.59 7.10
C ILE A 38 -8.34 -8.84 7.40
N ALA A 39 -8.92 -9.80 8.11
CA ALA A 39 -8.30 -11.11 8.30
C ALA A 39 -8.38 -11.89 6.97
N LEU A 40 -7.22 -12.35 6.49
CA LEU A 40 -7.11 -13.09 5.23
C LEU A 40 -6.66 -14.52 5.52
N PRO A 41 -7.52 -15.54 5.35
CA PRO A 41 -7.08 -16.94 5.44
C PRO A 41 -6.21 -17.30 4.24
N GLY A 42 -5.28 -18.24 4.39
CA GLY A 42 -4.29 -18.61 3.38
C GLY A 42 -4.85 -19.02 2.01
N ARG A 43 -6.13 -19.34 1.92
CA ARG A 43 -6.83 -19.66 0.65
C ARG A 43 -7.44 -18.45 -0.04
N GLY A 44 -7.30 -17.25 0.55
CA GLY A 44 -8.00 -16.04 0.12
C GLY A 44 -9.42 -15.94 0.67
N VAL A 45 -10.00 -14.77 0.55
CA VAL A 45 -11.37 -14.43 0.96
C VAL A 45 -12.12 -13.85 -0.23
N VAL A 46 -13.40 -14.17 -0.32
CA VAL A 46 -14.32 -13.47 -1.21
C VAL A 46 -14.86 -12.26 -0.47
N VAL A 47 -14.46 -11.07 -0.91
CA VAL A 47 -14.95 -9.81 -0.35
C VAL A 47 -16.23 -9.44 -1.09
N PRO A 48 -17.40 -9.43 -0.42
CA PRO A 48 -18.61 -8.93 -1.05
C PRO A 48 -18.51 -7.41 -1.18
N VAL A 49 -18.75 -6.92 -2.40
CA VAL A 49 -18.83 -5.48 -2.70
C VAL A 49 -20.31 -5.20 -3.05
N ILE A 50 -20.93 -4.30 -2.29
CA ILE A 50 -22.28 -3.85 -2.62
C ILE A 50 -22.15 -2.87 -3.80
N THR A 51 -22.72 -3.24 -4.95
CA THR A 51 -22.66 -2.45 -6.19
C THR A 51 -23.93 -1.63 -6.43
N GLY A 52 -24.93 -1.81 -5.59
CA GLY A 52 -26.15 -1.00 -5.64
C GLY A 52 -27.00 -1.20 -4.40
N ASP A 53 -27.39 -0.10 -3.81
CA ASP A 53 -28.23 -0.08 -2.62
C ASP A 53 -29.71 -0.33 -2.92
N PRO A 54 -30.47 -0.94 -2.00
CA PRO A 54 -31.91 -1.07 -2.14
C PRO A 54 -32.56 0.31 -2.13
N LYS A 55 -33.45 0.56 -3.10
CA LYS A 55 -34.14 1.85 -3.22
C LYS A 55 -35.42 1.86 -2.35
N PRO A 56 -35.48 2.68 -1.29
CA PRO A 56 -36.72 2.89 -0.54
C PRO A 56 -37.69 3.75 -1.37
N ALA A 57 -38.96 3.53 -1.20
CA ALA A 57 -39.99 4.39 -1.76
C ALA A 57 -41.03 4.79 -0.69
N TRP A 58 -41.59 5.97 -0.84
CA TRP A 58 -42.68 6.45 0.00
C TRP A 58 -43.97 5.69 -0.37
N VAL A 59 -44.64 5.17 0.62
CA VAL A 59 -45.85 4.35 0.42
C VAL A 59 -47.01 4.97 1.21
N GLY A 60 -48.16 5.12 0.58
CA GLY A 60 -49.37 5.59 1.25
C GLY A 60 -49.91 4.54 2.22
N GLU A 61 -50.85 5.00 3.05
CA GLU A 61 -51.58 4.13 3.97
C GLU A 61 -52.36 3.07 3.16
N THR A 62 -52.16 1.77 3.48
CA THR A 62 -52.74 0.61 2.78
C THR A 62 -52.12 0.23 1.43
N GLU A 63 -51.14 0.94 0.90
CA GLU A 63 -50.46 0.58 -0.37
C GLU A 63 -49.45 -0.55 -0.21
N LYS A 64 -49.23 -1.32 -1.30
CA LYS A 64 -48.26 -2.40 -1.34
C LYS A 64 -46.82 -1.84 -1.29
N LYS A 65 -46.03 -2.29 -0.31
CA LYS A 65 -44.62 -1.88 -0.17
C LYS A 65 -43.78 -2.45 -1.32
N PRO A 66 -42.98 -1.63 -1.99
CA PRO A 66 -42.07 -2.10 -3.04
C PRO A 66 -40.95 -3.00 -2.47
N VAL A 67 -40.61 -4.03 -3.21
CA VAL A 67 -39.48 -4.88 -2.87
C VAL A 67 -38.28 -4.42 -3.70
N SER A 68 -37.20 -4.09 -3.05
CA SER A 68 -35.93 -3.76 -3.68
C SER A 68 -34.84 -4.71 -3.19
N HIS A 69 -34.01 -5.20 -4.11
CA HIS A 69 -32.89 -6.09 -3.79
C HIS A 69 -31.58 -5.34 -3.97
N PRO A 70 -30.63 -5.43 -3.02
CA PRO A 70 -29.28 -4.92 -3.25
C PRO A 70 -28.60 -5.76 -4.31
N THR A 71 -27.81 -5.12 -5.17
CA THR A 71 -26.91 -5.81 -6.10
C THR A 71 -25.56 -5.98 -5.42
N MET A 72 -25.02 -7.21 -5.47
CA MET A 72 -23.74 -7.54 -4.87
C MET A 72 -22.81 -8.10 -5.94
N ALA A 73 -21.60 -7.59 -6.00
CA ALA A 73 -20.49 -8.20 -6.71
C ALA A 73 -19.53 -8.83 -5.69
N THR A 74 -18.85 -9.87 -6.11
CA THR A 74 -17.84 -10.53 -5.27
C THR A 74 -16.48 -10.34 -5.89
N LYS A 75 -15.53 -9.76 -5.15
CA LYS A 75 -14.11 -9.71 -5.54
C LYS A 75 -13.35 -10.74 -4.71
N LYS A 76 -12.66 -11.65 -5.38
CA LYS A 76 -11.77 -12.58 -4.68
C LYS A 76 -10.50 -11.83 -4.30
N MET A 77 -10.13 -11.86 -3.03
CA MET A 77 -8.87 -11.37 -2.50
C MET A 77 -7.96 -12.54 -2.23
N GLN A 78 -6.75 -12.48 -2.72
CA GLN A 78 -5.72 -13.50 -2.53
C GLN A 78 -4.46 -12.83 -1.99
N ALA A 79 -3.79 -13.48 -1.05
CA ALA A 79 -2.48 -13.04 -0.61
C ALA A 79 -1.41 -13.48 -1.60
N TYR A 80 -0.43 -12.62 -1.76
CA TYR A 80 0.79 -12.88 -2.51
C TYR A 80 1.99 -12.74 -1.60
N LYS A 81 2.97 -13.59 -1.82
CA LYS A 81 4.17 -13.63 -1.00
C LYS A 81 5.17 -12.60 -1.49
N MET A 82 5.63 -11.77 -0.57
CA MET A 82 6.72 -10.83 -0.75
C MET A 82 7.88 -11.27 0.15
N ALA A 83 9.08 -11.42 -0.41
CA ALA A 83 10.24 -11.93 0.32
C ALA A 83 11.50 -11.19 -0.05
N VAL A 84 12.42 -11.08 0.91
CA VAL A 84 13.77 -10.56 0.71
C VAL A 84 14.77 -11.45 1.43
N ILE A 85 15.90 -11.74 0.78
CA ILE A 85 17.03 -12.47 1.37
C ILE A 85 18.24 -11.54 1.38
N VAL A 86 18.86 -11.41 2.54
CA VAL A 86 20.04 -10.56 2.72
C VAL A 86 21.19 -11.39 3.28
N PRO A 87 22.25 -11.66 2.48
CA PRO A 87 23.43 -12.39 2.94
C PRO A 87 24.42 -11.48 3.66
N PHE A 88 25.09 -12.02 4.69
CA PHE A 88 26.13 -11.35 5.46
C PHE A 88 27.32 -12.28 5.73
N SER A 89 28.52 -11.72 5.87
CA SER A 89 29.67 -12.45 6.41
C SER A 89 29.51 -12.63 7.91
N MET A 90 29.87 -13.82 8.44
CA MET A 90 29.89 -14.09 9.87
C MET A 90 30.85 -13.19 10.63
N GLU A 91 31.97 -12.80 10.00
CA GLU A 91 32.94 -11.87 10.59
C GLU A 91 32.33 -10.47 10.76
N PHE A 92 31.58 -10.03 9.75
CA PHE A 92 30.88 -8.75 9.80
C PHE A 92 29.83 -8.70 10.92
N LEU A 93 29.08 -9.79 11.12
CA LEU A 93 28.10 -9.89 12.21
C LEU A 93 28.76 -9.88 13.59
N ARG A 94 29.89 -10.56 13.73
CA ARG A 94 30.65 -10.60 14.98
C ARG A 94 31.18 -9.21 15.36
N ASP A 95 31.73 -8.48 14.38
CA ASP A 95 32.40 -7.22 14.61
C ASP A 95 31.42 -6.03 14.68
N ASN A 96 30.19 -6.18 14.11
CA ASN A 96 29.20 -5.14 13.98
C ASN A 96 27.78 -5.57 14.43
N ALA A 97 27.63 -6.09 15.64
CA ALA A 97 26.34 -6.53 16.16
C ALA A 97 25.23 -5.42 16.14
N ALA A 98 25.64 -4.15 16.28
CA ALA A 98 24.73 -3.01 16.18
C ALA A 98 24.17 -2.84 14.76
N LEU A 99 24.91 -3.22 13.73
CA LEU A 99 24.47 -3.09 12.33
C LEU A 99 23.40 -4.14 11.98
N TYR A 100 23.50 -5.34 12.56
CA TYR A 100 22.47 -6.37 12.44
C TYR A 100 21.12 -5.88 12.95
N SER A 101 21.09 -5.25 14.12
CA SER A 101 19.86 -4.68 14.68
C SER A 101 19.30 -3.53 13.84
N GLN A 102 20.16 -2.70 13.26
CA GLN A 102 19.73 -1.64 12.33
C GLN A 102 19.13 -2.20 11.03
N LEU A 103 19.71 -3.27 10.49
CA LEU A 103 19.16 -3.92 9.29
C LEU A 103 17.83 -4.60 9.58
N ALA A 104 17.70 -5.31 10.69
CA ALA A 104 16.43 -5.89 11.13
C ALA A 104 15.35 -4.81 11.30
N ALA A 105 15.71 -3.61 11.76
CA ALA A 105 14.79 -2.48 11.88
C ALA A 105 14.42 -1.85 10.50
N ARG A 106 15.22 -2.07 9.45
CA ARG A 106 14.94 -1.57 8.09
C ARG A 106 14.07 -2.48 7.25
N ILE A 107 13.98 -3.75 7.57
CA ILE A 107 13.16 -4.71 6.82
C ILE A 107 11.69 -4.27 6.74
N PRO A 108 11.02 -3.83 7.82
CA PRO A 108 9.66 -3.33 7.75
C PRO A 108 9.48 -2.17 6.77
N LEU A 109 10.43 -1.25 6.73
CA LEU A 109 10.41 -0.09 5.82
C LEU A 109 10.49 -0.52 4.34
N VAL A 110 11.32 -1.51 4.05
CA VAL A 110 11.48 -2.04 2.68
C VAL A 110 10.21 -2.73 2.23
N LEU A 111 9.61 -3.58 3.09
CA LEU A 111 8.37 -4.28 2.80
C LEU A 111 7.20 -3.30 2.63
N ALA A 112 7.08 -2.29 3.50
CA ALA A 112 6.07 -1.25 3.39
C ALA A 112 6.20 -0.45 2.07
N ASN A 113 7.42 -0.07 1.72
CA ASN A 113 7.68 0.66 0.48
C ASN A 113 7.35 -0.15 -0.77
N GLU A 114 7.67 -1.46 -0.80
CA GLU A 114 7.36 -2.31 -1.94
C GLU A 114 5.84 -2.57 -2.06
N PHE A 115 5.16 -2.75 -0.93
CA PHE A 115 3.71 -2.86 -0.91
C PHE A 115 3.04 -1.58 -1.45
N ASP A 116 3.42 -0.40 -0.94
CA ASP A 116 2.91 0.88 -1.42
C ASP A 116 3.21 1.09 -2.91
N ALA A 117 4.44 0.78 -3.36
CA ALA A 117 4.83 0.89 -4.76
C ALA A 117 3.98 0.00 -5.67
N THR A 118 3.63 -1.20 -5.20
CA THR A 118 2.77 -2.13 -5.95
C THR A 118 1.32 -1.63 -6.01
N VAL A 119 0.76 -1.17 -4.90
CA VAL A 119 -0.61 -0.63 -4.85
C VAL A 119 -0.75 0.61 -5.72
N PHE A 120 0.20 1.53 -5.67
CA PHE A 120 0.21 2.73 -6.52
C PHE A 120 0.57 2.44 -7.98
N GLY A 121 0.91 1.19 -8.32
CA GLY A 121 1.18 0.78 -9.70
C GLY A 121 2.53 1.21 -10.25
N ARG A 122 3.50 1.50 -9.36
CA ARG A 122 4.90 1.75 -9.72
C ARG A 122 5.63 0.44 -10.06
N THR A 123 5.31 -0.65 -9.37
CA THR A 123 5.75 -2.01 -9.68
C THR A 123 4.59 -2.83 -10.23
N THR A 124 4.89 -3.93 -10.90
CA THR A 124 3.86 -4.80 -11.50
C THR A 124 3.06 -5.52 -10.43
N ALA A 125 1.74 -5.65 -10.64
CA ALA A 125 0.89 -6.43 -9.76
C ALA A 125 1.36 -7.90 -9.66
N PRO A 126 1.34 -8.50 -8.47
CA PRO A 126 1.79 -9.89 -8.29
C PRO A 126 0.84 -10.92 -8.92
N GLY A 127 -0.39 -10.52 -9.27
CA GLY A 127 -1.38 -11.36 -9.93
C GLY A 127 -2.73 -10.70 -10.11
N GLU A 128 -3.67 -11.40 -10.75
CA GLU A 128 -4.99 -10.87 -11.14
C GLU A 128 -5.89 -10.50 -9.95
N ASN A 129 -5.65 -11.10 -8.79
CA ASN A 129 -6.43 -10.85 -7.58
C ASN A 129 -5.82 -9.76 -6.69
N PHE A 130 -5.03 -8.85 -7.27
CA PHE A 130 -4.44 -7.70 -6.61
C PHE A 130 -4.75 -6.44 -7.42
N ASP A 131 -5.47 -5.48 -6.82
CA ASP A 131 -5.82 -4.23 -7.50
C ASP A 131 -4.69 -3.21 -7.38
N GLN A 132 -4.52 -2.41 -8.44
CA GLN A 132 -3.59 -1.28 -8.46
C GLN A 132 -4.35 0.02 -8.71
N LEU A 133 -4.09 1.03 -7.91
CA LEU A 133 -4.73 2.35 -8.05
C LEU A 133 -4.34 3.06 -9.36
N LYS A 134 -3.28 2.60 -10.03
CA LYS A 134 -2.92 3.08 -11.37
C LYS A 134 -4.07 2.95 -12.39
N ALA A 135 -4.99 2.01 -12.20
CA ALA A 135 -6.10 1.77 -13.10
C ALA A 135 -7.29 2.71 -12.91
N CYS A 136 -7.32 3.54 -11.86
CA CYS A 136 -8.39 4.50 -11.62
C CYS A 136 -8.35 5.70 -12.58
N THR A 137 -9.43 6.49 -12.59
CA THR A 137 -9.61 7.68 -13.44
C THR A 137 -8.48 8.69 -13.22
N ALA A 138 -8.02 9.33 -14.31
CA ALA A 138 -6.98 10.35 -14.26
C ALA A 138 -7.59 11.75 -14.16
N VAL A 139 -7.10 12.56 -13.24
CA VAL A 139 -7.50 13.96 -13.07
C VAL A 139 -6.26 14.85 -13.15
N ASP A 140 -6.28 15.85 -14.04
CA ASP A 140 -5.19 16.82 -14.17
C ASP A 140 -5.26 17.83 -13.03
N ILE A 141 -4.14 17.95 -12.29
CA ILE A 141 -3.97 18.93 -11.21
C ILE A 141 -2.85 19.94 -11.50
N GLU A 142 -2.15 19.82 -12.64
CA GLU A 142 -1.08 20.74 -12.99
C GLU A 142 -1.63 22.01 -13.65
N THR A 143 -2.65 21.88 -14.50
CA THR A 143 -3.26 23.02 -15.21
C THR A 143 -4.01 23.94 -14.24
N ASP A 144 -4.83 23.38 -13.35
CA ASP A 144 -5.56 24.12 -12.33
C ASP A 144 -5.71 23.19 -11.09
N PRO A 145 -4.83 23.33 -10.11
CA PRO A 145 -4.82 22.43 -8.94
C PRO A 145 -6.15 22.47 -8.16
N TYR A 146 -6.73 23.65 -7.95
CA TYR A 146 -7.98 23.77 -7.20
C TYR A 146 -9.12 23.05 -7.91
N LYS A 147 -9.31 23.34 -9.20
CA LYS A 147 -10.35 22.71 -10.02
C LYS A 147 -10.12 21.20 -10.13
N GLY A 148 -8.88 20.76 -10.24
CA GLY A 148 -8.53 19.35 -10.29
C GLY A 148 -8.99 18.59 -9.03
N PHE A 149 -8.73 19.11 -7.84
CA PHE A 149 -9.21 18.49 -6.60
C PHE A 149 -10.73 18.51 -6.49
N VAL A 150 -11.40 19.61 -6.85
CA VAL A 150 -12.87 19.69 -6.87
C VAL A 150 -13.47 18.69 -7.87
N THR A 151 -12.87 18.55 -9.05
CA THR A 151 -13.30 17.55 -10.03
C THR A 151 -13.14 16.12 -9.50
N SER A 152 -12.01 15.86 -8.84
CA SER A 152 -11.79 14.55 -8.22
C SER A 152 -12.81 14.23 -7.12
N GLU A 153 -13.15 15.19 -6.28
CA GLU A 153 -14.14 15.03 -5.23
C GLU A 153 -15.54 14.77 -5.82
N LEU A 154 -15.90 15.50 -6.89
CA LEU A 154 -17.16 15.32 -7.59
C LEU A 154 -17.26 13.93 -8.24
N ASP A 155 -16.21 13.48 -8.94
CA ASP A 155 -16.17 12.16 -9.59
C ASP A 155 -16.32 11.01 -8.56
N ILE A 156 -15.65 11.15 -7.42
CA ILE A 156 -15.78 10.19 -6.30
C ILE A 156 -17.22 10.19 -5.75
N ALA A 157 -17.84 11.37 -5.58
CA ALA A 157 -19.19 11.49 -5.07
C ALA A 157 -20.25 10.95 -6.06
N GLU A 158 -20.05 11.11 -7.38
CA GLU A 158 -20.90 10.54 -8.42
C GLU A 158 -20.90 9.01 -8.42
N ASN A 159 -19.80 8.40 -7.90
CA ASN A 159 -19.66 6.95 -7.74
C ASN A 159 -19.98 6.45 -6.32
N ASP A 160 -20.81 7.19 -5.57
CA ASP A 160 -21.24 6.85 -4.20
C ASP A 160 -20.08 6.69 -3.20
N GLY A 161 -18.98 7.42 -3.40
CA GLY A 161 -17.83 7.50 -2.50
C GLY A 161 -17.77 8.85 -1.78
N LEU A 162 -16.99 8.90 -0.71
CA LEU A 162 -16.63 10.13 0.00
C LEU A 162 -15.11 10.26 0.06
N MET A 163 -14.56 11.32 -0.55
CA MET A 163 -13.14 11.56 -0.45
C MET A 163 -12.73 11.76 1.02
N ASN A 164 -11.85 10.89 1.53
CA ASN A 164 -11.44 10.90 2.93
C ASN A 164 -9.92 10.89 3.13
N GLY A 165 -9.14 10.82 2.05
CA GLY A 165 -7.68 10.85 2.13
C GLY A 165 -7.01 11.08 0.79
N ILE A 166 -5.87 11.75 0.84
CA ILE A 166 -5.04 12.09 -0.30
C ILE A 166 -3.63 11.54 -0.08
N ALA A 167 -3.16 10.67 -0.97
CA ALA A 167 -1.78 10.22 -1.01
C ALA A 167 -1.03 11.03 -2.07
N LEU A 168 -0.18 11.96 -1.65
CA LEU A 168 0.51 12.89 -2.54
C LEU A 168 2.02 12.59 -2.57
N SER A 169 2.62 12.67 -3.76
CA SER A 169 4.06 12.58 -3.90
C SER A 169 4.75 13.89 -3.49
N PRO A 170 6.05 13.85 -3.12
CA PRO A 170 6.82 15.08 -2.90
C PRO A 170 6.84 16.01 -4.11
N GLN A 171 6.82 15.44 -5.33
CA GLN A 171 6.75 16.20 -6.58
C GLN A 171 5.39 16.90 -6.74
N GLY A 172 4.29 16.18 -6.46
CA GLY A 172 2.96 16.77 -6.44
C GLY A 172 2.82 17.85 -5.40
N ARG A 173 3.39 17.65 -4.20
CA ARG A 173 3.43 18.69 -3.18
C ARG A 173 4.22 19.93 -3.61
N ALA A 174 5.39 19.77 -4.24
CA ALA A 174 6.18 20.88 -4.74
C ALA A 174 5.38 21.70 -5.77
N MET A 175 4.70 21.02 -6.70
CA MET A 175 3.84 21.66 -7.70
C MET A 175 2.71 22.48 -7.05
N LEU A 176 2.06 21.95 -6.00
CA LEU A 176 1.00 22.67 -5.30
C LEU A 176 1.52 23.91 -4.54
N LEU A 177 2.74 23.85 -4.01
CA LEU A 177 3.37 25.01 -3.35
C LEU A 177 3.76 26.12 -4.34
N GLU A 178 4.03 25.76 -5.60
CA GLU A 178 4.32 26.70 -6.69
C GLU A 178 3.04 27.31 -7.28
N ALA A 179 1.87 26.71 -7.03
CA ALA A 179 0.59 27.19 -7.56
C ALA A 179 0.21 28.53 -6.94
N VAL A 180 -0.04 29.51 -7.79
CA VAL A 180 -0.40 30.88 -7.40
C VAL A 180 -1.71 31.34 -8.07
N ASP A 181 -2.41 32.26 -7.42
CA ASP A 181 -3.57 32.94 -7.99
C ASP A 181 -3.17 33.99 -9.04
N GLY A 182 -4.16 34.62 -9.68
CA GLY A 182 -3.95 35.71 -10.65
C GLY A 182 -3.21 36.94 -10.07
N ASN A 183 -3.12 37.05 -8.75
CA ASN A 183 -2.39 38.09 -8.04
C ASN A 183 -1.03 37.63 -7.49
N LYS A 184 -0.56 36.46 -7.93
CA LYS A 184 0.69 35.81 -7.48
C LYS A 184 0.71 35.44 -5.98
N ARG A 185 -0.44 35.18 -5.38
CA ARG A 185 -0.52 34.68 -4.01
C ARG A 185 -0.53 33.15 -4.05
N PRO A 186 0.22 32.46 -3.16
CA PRO A 186 0.15 31.01 -3.06
C PRO A 186 -1.28 30.55 -2.79
N LEU A 187 -1.77 29.58 -3.57
CA LEU A 187 -3.08 28.96 -3.37
C LEU A 187 -3.05 27.95 -2.24
N PHE A 188 -1.95 27.21 -2.14
CA PHE A 188 -1.72 26.23 -1.11
C PHE A 188 -0.73 26.77 -0.07
N ILE A 189 -1.23 27.09 1.12
CA ILE A 189 -0.40 27.48 2.26
C ILE A 189 -0.28 26.25 3.15
N ASP A 190 0.93 25.67 3.18
CA ASP A 190 1.24 24.63 4.15
C ASP A 190 1.22 25.27 5.56
N SER A 191 0.36 24.77 6.43
CA SER A 191 0.32 25.25 7.81
C SER A 191 1.62 24.85 8.50
N ILE A 192 2.50 25.83 8.75
CA ILE A 192 3.75 25.66 9.50
C ILE A 192 3.46 25.40 10.99
N ALA A 193 2.20 25.53 11.42
CA ALA A 193 1.80 25.24 12.79
C ALA A 193 2.04 23.77 13.09
N ALA A 194 2.98 23.57 13.98
CA ALA A 194 3.50 22.32 14.53
C ALA A 194 2.56 21.10 14.44
N SER A 195 3.09 20.01 13.90
CA SER A 195 2.59 18.62 13.96
C SER A 195 1.17 18.29 13.44
N ALA A 196 0.47 19.20 12.77
CA ALA A 196 -0.76 18.86 12.08
C ALA A 196 -0.47 18.21 10.72
N ILE A 197 -1.16 17.12 10.40
CA ILE A 197 -1.12 16.52 9.06
C ILE A 197 -1.66 17.58 8.09
N PRO A 198 -0.94 17.92 7.00
CA PRO A 198 -1.42 18.92 6.05
C PRO A 198 -2.74 18.48 5.45
N THR A 199 -3.68 19.41 5.30
CA THR A 199 -5.00 19.15 4.71
C THR A 199 -5.15 19.93 3.41
N ILE A 200 -5.78 19.31 2.43
CA ILE A 200 -6.19 19.96 1.17
C ILE A 200 -7.71 19.85 1.10
N LEU A 201 -8.40 20.99 0.95
CA LEU A 201 -9.87 21.09 0.97
C LEU A 201 -10.52 20.41 2.19
N GLY A 202 -9.84 20.41 3.34
CA GLY A 202 -10.32 19.76 4.55
C GLY A 202 -9.98 18.28 4.68
N HIS A 203 -9.43 17.64 3.65
CA HIS A 203 -9.05 16.22 3.66
C HIS A 203 -7.59 16.00 4.06
N PRO A 204 -7.28 15.00 4.88
CA PRO A 204 -5.92 14.70 5.30
C PRO A 204 -5.06 14.27 4.11
N THR A 205 -3.84 14.81 4.06
CA THR A 205 -2.88 14.54 2.99
C THR A 205 -1.65 13.83 3.55
N TYR A 206 -1.31 12.69 2.95
CA TYR A 206 -0.17 11.87 3.30
C TYR A 206 0.88 11.95 2.19
N SER A 207 2.15 12.05 2.57
CA SER A 207 3.24 12.15 1.61
C SER A 207 3.95 10.83 1.42
N SER A 208 3.95 10.29 0.18
CA SER A 208 4.67 9.07 -0.19
C SER A 208 5.48 9.27 -1.46
N LYS A 209 6.76 8.89 -1.42
CA LYS A 209 7.59 8.82 -2.64
C LYS A 209 7.07 7.79 -3.63
N ASN A 210 6.35 6.77 -3.16
CA ASN A 210 5.83 5.68 -3.97
C ASN A 210 4.58 6.08 -4.77
N ALA A 211 3.90 7.17 -4.37
CA ALA A 211 2.77 7.74 -5.11
C ALA A 211 3.17 8.45 -6.42
N TYR A 212 4.47 8.61 -6.69
CA TYR A 212 4.98 9.19 -7.92
C TYR A 212 5.30 8.12 -8.95
N THR A 213 4.77 8.30 -10.16
CA THR A 213 5.16 7.47 -11.31
C THR A 213 5.50 8.39 -12.49
N THR A 214 6.68 8.20 -13.06
CA THR A 214 7.11 8.90 -14.28
C THR A 214 6.27 8.45 -15.47
N GLY A 215 5.91 9.39 -16.33
CA GLY A 215 5.12 9.12 -17.52
C GLY A 215 4.69 10.42 -18.20
N THR A 216 3.92 10.33 -19.26
CA THR A 216 3.29 11.46 -19.94
C THR A 216 1.80 11.15 -20.10
N PRO A 217 0.94 11.67 -19.18
CA PRO A 217 1.26 12.49 -18.01
C PRO A 217 1.88 11.70 -16.82
N ALA A 218 2.71 12.38 -16.01
CA ALA A 218 3.23 11.81 -14.77
C ALA A 218 2.11 11.71 -13.73
N VAL A 219 2.16 10.68 -12.88
CA VAL A 219 1.25 10.55 -11.73
C VAL A 219 1.89 11.24 -10.52
N LEU A 220 1.16 12.16 -9.92
CA LEU A 220 1.60 13.00 -8.80
C LEU A 220 1.02 12.57 -7.46
N GLY A 221 -0.06 11.78 -7.47
CA GLY A 221 -0.72 11.31 -6.27
C GLY A 221 -2.03 10.58 -6.56
N TYR A 222 -2.74 10.27 -5.49
CA TYR A 222 -4.03 9.59 -5.53
C TYR A 222 -4.97 10.18 -4.49
N THR A 223 -6.24 10.28 -4.87
CA THR A 223 -7.36 10.67 -3.99
C THR A 223 -8.41 9.58 -4.01
N GLY A 224 -9.19 9.44 -2.96
CA GLY A 224 -10.26 8.46 -2.96
C GLY A 224 -10.95 8.25 -1.63
N ASP A 225 -11.92 7.34 -1.68
CA ASP A 225 -12.56 6.79 -0.51
C ASP A 225 -11.82 5.53 -0.03
N TRP A 226 -10.92 5.72 0.92
CA TRP A 226 -10.10 4.65 1.47
C TRP A 226 -10.88 3.64 2.33
N THR A 227 -12.12 3.95 2.68
CA THR A 227 -13.00 2.98 3.36
C THR A 227 -13.43 1.84 2.41
N LYS A 228 -13.38 2.09 1.11
CA LYS A 228 -13.64 1.10 0.05
C LYS A 228 -12.37 0.35 -0.39
N ALA A 229 -11.24 0.58 0.26
CA ALA A 229 -9.98 -0.15 0.06
C ALA A 229 -9.70 -1.05 1.25
N VAL A 230 -9.34 -2.29 0.99
CA VAL A 230 -9.04 -3.29 2.01
C VAL A 230 -7.71 -3.98 1.73
N TYR A 231 -6.94 -4.22 2.78
CA TYR A 231 -5.76 -5.08 2.70
C TYR A 231 -5.87 -6.22 3.72
N GLY A 232 -5.29 -7.34 3.39
CA GLY A 232 -5.28 -8.49 4.28
C GLY A 232 -3.90 -9.09 4.39
N VAL A 233 -3.49 -9.41 5.61
CA VAL A 233 -2.24 -10.09 5.91
C VAL A 233 -2.59 -11.51 6.39
N VAL A 234 -1.99 -12.53 5.76
CA VAL A 234 -2.20 -13.94 6.14
C VAL A 234 -1.35 -14.29 7.33
N ASN A 235 -0.05 -14.04 7.19
CA ASN A 235 0.92 -14.26 8.25
C ASN A 235 1.65 -12.95 8.54
N ALA A 236 1.90 -12.70 9.80
CA ALA A 236 2.87 -11.70 10.19
C ALA A 236 4.22 -12.00 9.52
N ILE A 237 5.11 -11.04 9.51
CA ILE A 237 6.41 -11.18 8.86
C ILE A 237 7.15 -12.37 9.48
N ASP A 238 7.48 -13.36 8.65
CA ASP A 238 8.32 -14.50 9.01
C ASP A 238 9.77 -14.16 8.69
N MET A 239 10.64 -14.31 9.69
CA MET A 239 12.08 -14.12 9.53
C MET A 239 12.81 -15.41 9.84
N ALA A 240 13.55 -15.91 8.87
CA ALA A 240 14.38 -17.10 9.01
C ALA A 240 15.86 -16.75 8.79
N VAL A 241 16.73 -17.36 9.59
CA VAL A 241 18.19 -17.21 9.47
C VAL A 241 18.79 -18.55 9.09
N SER A 242 19.69 -18.59 8.13
CA SER A 242 20.39 -19.79 7.72
C SER A 242 21.86 -19.48 7.43
N ASP A 243 22.72 -20.39 7.89
CA ASP A 243 24.17 -20.39 7.63
C ASP A 243 24.61 -21.54 6.70
N THR A 244 23.68 -22.44 6.33
CA THR A 244 23.94 -23.63 5.53
C THR A 244 23.30 -23.63 4.16
N ALA A 245 22.46 -22.63 3.85
CA ALA A 245 21.75 -22.55 2.59
C ALA A 245 22.67 -22.18 1.42
N THR A 246 22.30 -22.63 0.22
CA THR A 246 22.85 -22.11 -1.02
C THR A 246 21.86 -21.10 -1.59
N ILE A 247 22.30 -19.88 -1.83
CA ILE A 247 21.51 -18.79 -2.41
C ILE A 247 22.03 -18.46 -3.80
N THR A 248 21.16 -17.92 -4.66
CA THR A 248 21.53 -17.46 -5.99
C THR A 248 21.43 -15.95 -6.03
N ASP A 249 22.54 -15.26 -6.30
CA ASP A 249 22.59 -13.82 -6.50
C ASP A 249 22.91 -13.54 -7.98
N GLY A 250 21.89 -13.13 -8.72
CA GLY A 250 21.95 -13.03 -10.17
C GLY A 250 22.24 -14.39 -10.83
N SER A 251 23.42 -14.53 -11.44
CA SER A 251 23.92 -15.78 -12.04
C SER A 251 24.86 -16.57 -11.14
N THR A 252 25.20 -16.07 -9.94
CA THR A 252 26.20 -16.66 -9.06
C THR A 252 25.54 -17.44 -7.94
N GLN A 253 25.90 -18.70 -7.79
CA GLN A 253 25.53 -19.48 -6.63
C GLN A 253 26.51 -19.24 -5.49
N ILE A 254 25.96 -18.96 -4.32
CA ILE A 254 26.71 -18.72 -3.08
C ILE A 254 26.29 -19.77 -2.07
N ASN A 255 27.22 -20.66 -1.74
CA ASN A 255 27.06 -21.58 -0.60
C ASN A 255 27.49 -20.83 0.66
N LEU A 256 26.55 -20.60 1.59
CA LEU A 256 26.81 -19.80 2.79
C LEU A 256 27.82 -20.48 3.70
N TRP A 257 27.73 -21.82 3.82
CA TRP A 257 28.63 -22.57 4.71
C TRP A 257 30.09 -22.56 4.24
N GLU A 258 30.32 -22.74 2.94
CA GLU A 258 31.65 -22.70 2.36
C GLU A 258 32.35 -21.34 2.46
N ARG A 259 31.55 -20.26 2.53
CA ARG A 259 32.02 -18.88 2.53
C ARG A 259 31.96 -18.21 3.90
N ASN A 260 31.63 -18.98 4.96
CA ASN A 260 31.46 -18.44 6.30
C ASN A 260 30.46 -17.27 6.35
N MET A 261 29.29 -17.45 5.72
CA MET A 261 28.23 -16.45 5.57
C MET A 261 26.95 -16.91 6.26
N VAL A 262 26.09 -15.95 6.57
CA VAL A 262 24.73 -16.16 7.05
C VAL A 262 23.76 -15.34 6.21
N ALA A 263 22.57 -15.85 5.97
CA ALA A 263 21.53 -15.09 5.29
C ALA A 263 20.28 -14.97 6.17
N ILE A 264 19.65 -13.79 6.12
CA ILE A 264 18.36 -13.51 6.72
C ILE A 264 17.35 -13.47 5.61
N ARG A 265 16.26 -14.22 5.75
CA ARG A 265 15.10 -14.17 4.88
C ARG A 265 13.94 -13.57 5.64
N ALA A 266 13.32 -12.54 5.10
CA ALA A 266 12.07 -11.99 5.60
C ALA A 266 10.98 -12.21 4.54
N GLU A 267 9.83 -12.72 4.96
CA GLU A 267 8.67 -13.00 4.13
C GLU A 267 7.42 -12.38 4.73
N MET A 268 6.53 -11.87 3.87
CA MET A 268 5.20 -11.41 4.23
C MET A 268 4.19 -11.82 3.17
N GLU A 269 3.02 -12.30 3.57
CA GLU A 269 1.93 -12.62 2.66
C GLU A 269 0.81 -11.60 2.82
N ILE A 270 0.58 -10.80 1.77
CA ILE A 270 -0.36 -9.70 1.78
C ILE A 270 -1.18 -9.66 0.50
N GLY A 271 -2.44 -9.24 0.61
CA GLY A 271 -3.34 -8.97 -0.49
C GLY A 271 -3.93 -7.56 -0.38
N PHE A 272 -4.35 -7.01 -1.51
CA PHE A 272 -5.00 -5.71 -1.60
C PHE A 272 -6.16 -5.74 -2.60
N ARG A 273 -7.27 -5.15 -2.22
CA ARG A 273 -8.43 -4.91 -3.09
C ARG A 273 -9.02 -3.54 -2.81
N ALA A 274 -9.46 -2.89 -3.86
CA ALA A 274 -10.13 -1.60 -3.78
C ALA A 274 -11.26 -1.51 -4.80
N ASP A 275 -12.22 -0.64 -4.53
CA ASP A 275 -13.16 -0.20 -5.54
C ASP A 275 -12.53 0.96 -6.32
N LEU A 276 -12.03 0.68 -7.50
CA LEU A 276 -11.28 1.65 -8.30
C LEU A 276 -12.15 2.79 -8.86
N THR A 277 -13.47 2.67 -8.80
CA THR A 277 -14.39 3.72 -9.28
C THR A 277 -14.45 4.92 -8.34
N VAL A 278 -14.15 4.72 -7.04
CA VAL A 278 -14.11 5.78 -6.01
C VAL A 278 -12.70 6.28 -5.73
N PHE A 279 -11.78 6.05 -6.65
CA PHE A 279 -10.40 6.54 -6.58
C PHE A 279 -10.04 7.29 -7.84
N ASN A 280 -9.25 8.34 -7.68
CA ASN A 280 -8.66 9.08 -8.78
C ASN A 280 -7.15 9.17 -8.65
N ARG A 281 -6.46 9.05 -9.79
CA ARG A 281 -5.04 9.35 -9.88
C ARG A 281 -4.85 10.80 -10.29
N LEU A 282 -4.09 11.52 -9.54
CA LEU A 282 -3.74 12.91 -9.81
C LEU A 282 -2.57 12.94 -10.78
N THR A 283 -2.75 13.58 -11.90
CA THR A 283 -1.74 13.59 -12.97
C THR A 283 -1.26 15.01 -13.27
N GLY A 284 -0.05 15.09 -13.81
CA GLY A 284 0.41 16.28 -14.48
C GLY A 284 -0.35 16.53 -15.78
N LYS A 285 -0.03 17.63 -16.45
CA LYS A 285 -0.63 18.01 -17.71
C LYS A 285 -0.39 16.93 -18.78
N SER A 286 -1.46 16.55 -19.46
CA SER A 286 -1.34 15.75 -20.68
C SER A 286 -0.72 16.60 -21.79
N ALA A 287 0.29 16.06 -22.46
CA ALA A 287 0.97 16.75 -23.56
C ALA A 287 0.04 16.98 -24.75
#